data_f10893c296d4781a42fe5f4ce37c9937
#
_entry.id   f10893c296d4781a42fe5f4ce37c9937
#
_cell.length_a   1.000
_cell.length_b   1.000
_cell.length_c   1.000
_cell.angle_alpha   90.00
_cell.angle_beta   90.00
_cell.angle_gamma   90.00
#
_symmetry.space_group_name_H-M   'P 1'
#
loop_
_entity.id
_entity.type
_entity.pdbx_description
1 polymer ?
#
loop_
_entity_poly.entity_id
_entity_poly.type
_entity_poly.pdbx_seq_one_letter_code
_entity_poly.pdbx_strand_id
1 'polypeptide(L)'
;RGPVAFVGVSSVYPCPPLLATGRVGKTQREALEKVLRETSDRGLCRVVLIHHPPVPDSYKWRKRLEDARETCAILRSAGADLVLHGHTHRLMLNELESETGNLPVFGLSSASAGDHEFERRARYFLYRVSRDDHGIGITWSSRVFDPESAEFRMESDWRSISQIARALRADQG
;
A
#
# COMPACT_ATOMS: atom_id res chain seq x y z
N ARG A 1 10.92 -1.82 -14.61
CA ARG A 1 12.37 -1.97 -14.89
C ARG A 1 12.98 -2.87 -13.82
N GLY A 2 13.92 -3.74 -14.21
CA GLY A 2 14.51 -4.71 -13.29
C GLY A 2 13.52 -5.77 -12.83
N PRO A 3 13.65 -6.29 -11.60
CA PRO A 3 12.83 -7.38 -11.10
C PRO A 3 11.45 -6.93 -10.56
N VAL A 4 10.98 -5.71 -10.88
CA VAL A 4 9.74 -5.15 -10.30
C VAL A 4 8.67 -4.94 -11.36
N ALA A 5 7.46 -5.41 -11.09
CA ALA A 5 6.24 -5.12 -11.82
C ALA A 5 5.38 -4.13 -10.99
N PHE A 6 5.12 -2.94 -11.54
CA PHE A 6 4.14 -2.02 -10.98
C PHE A 6 2.78 -2.25 -11.64
N VAL A 7 1.78 -2.55 -10.84
CA VAL A 7 0.41 -2.85 -11.30
C VAL A 7 -0.52 -1.74 -10.81
N GLY A 8 -0.87 -0.82 -11.70
CA GLY A 8 -1.80 0.28 -11.41
C GLY A 8 -3.25 -0.20 -11.48
N VAL A 9 -4.03 0.07 -10.43
CA VAL A 9 -5.45 -0.26 -10.33
C VAL A 9 -6.25 1.03 -10.15
N SER A 10 -7.15 1.34 -11.10
CA SER A 10 -8.05 2.47 -10.95
C SER A 10 -9.19 2.11 -10.00
N SER A 11 -9.40 2.95 -9.00
CA SER A 11 -10.54 2.82 -8.09
C SER A 11 -11.48 4.04 -8.15
N VAL A 12 -11.27 4.92 -9.13
CA VAL A 12 -12.09 6.11 -9.34
C VAL A 12 -13.29 5.79 -10.22
N TYR A 13 -14.46 6.16 -9.74
CA TYR A 13 -15.71 6.09 -10.52
C TYR A 13 -16.62 7.27 -10.14
N PRO A 14 -17.59 7.66 -10.99
CA PRO A 14 -18.56 8.70 -10.63
C PRO A 14 -19.37 8.29 -9.40
N CYS A 15 -19.33 9.10 -8.34
CA CYS A 15 -20.10 8.88 -7.13
C CYS A 15 -20.99 10.11 -6.80
N PRO A 16 -22.06 9.94 -6.01
CA PRO A 16 -22.91 11.04 -5.60
C PRO A 16 -22.16 12.15 -4.85
N PRO A 17 -22.65 13.39 -4.85
CA PRO A 17 -22.09 14.48 -4.06
C PRO A 17 -21.90 14.09 -2.59
N LEU A 18 -20.84 14.59 -1.97
CA LEU A 18 -20.43 14.30 -0.58
C LEU A 18 -19.92 12.88 -0.31
N LEU A 19 -19.85 12.02 -1.33
CA LEU A 19 -19.14 10.74 -1.27
C LEU A 19 -17.82 10.86 -2.02
N ALA A 20 -16.83 10.15 -1.51
CA ALA A 20 -15.54 9.96 -2.16
C ALA A 20 -15.17 8.46 -2.08
N THR A 21 -16.14 7.61 -2.42
CA THR A 21 -15.97 6.16 -2.48
C THR A 21 -15.25 5.76 -3.76
N GLY A 22 -14.58 4.61 -3.71
CA GLY A 22 -13.92 4.00 -4.85
C GLY A 22 -14.55 2.66 -5.22
N ARG A 23 -14.31 2.22 -6.46
CA ARG A 23 -14.70 0.91 -6.95
C ARG A 23 -13.73 0.42 -8.01
N VAL A 24 -13.25 -0.79 -7.88
CA VAL A 24 -12.39 -1.43 -8.90
C VAL A 24 -13.25 -2.04 -10.01
N GLY A 25 -14.33 -2.71 -9.65
CA GLY A 25 -15.23 -3.38 -10.59
C GLY A 25 -14.72 -4.77 -11.00
N LYS A 26 -15.65 -5.62 -11.47
CA LYS A 26 -15.38 -7.04 -11.76
C LYS A 26 -14.31 -7.22 -12.83
N THR A 27 -14.46 -6.56 -13.97
CA THR A 27 -13.55 -6.70 -15.13
C THR A 27 -12.11 -6.34 -14.75
N GLN A 28 -11.92 -5.25 -14.00
CA GLN A 28 -10.57 -4.85 -13.60
C GLN A 28 -9.99 -5.78 -12.53
N ARG A 29 -10.82 -6.34 -11.64
CA ARG A 29 -10.37 -7.35 -10.68
C ARG A 29 -9.90 -8.65 -11.36
N GLU A 30 -10.63 -9.11 -12.38
CA GLU A 30 -10.22 -10.28 -13.18
C GLU A 30 -8.89 -10.02 -13.92
N ALA A 31 -8.73 -8.82 -14.48
CA ALA A 31 -7.47 -8.42 -15.10
C ALA A 31 -6.32 -8.32 -14.08
N LEU A 32 -6.59 -7.79 -12.89
CA LEU A 32 -5.62 -7.70 -11.79
C LEU A 32 -5.13 -9.11 -11.39
N GLU A 33 -6.06 -10.06 -11.18
CA GLU A 33 -5.72 -11.44 -10.84
C GLU A 33 -4.81 -12.06 -11.89
N LYS A 34 -5.17 -11.94 -13.16
CA LYS A 34 -4.38 -12.47 -14.28
C LYS A 34 -2.96 -11.87 -14.29
N VAL A 35 -2.83 -10.54 -14.21
CA VAL A 35 -1.54 -9.86 -14.21
C VAL A 35 -0.67 -10.26 -13.01
N LEU A 36 -1.27 -10.41 -11.83
CA LEU A 36 -0.54 -10.83 -10.63
C LEU A 36 0.01 -12.25 -10.78
N ARG A 37 -0.78 -13.20 -11.33
CA ARG A 37 -0.31 -14.56 -11.61
C ARG A 37 0.79 -14.59 -12.66
N GLU A 38 0.59 -13.94 -13.81
CA GLU A 38 1.59 -13.88 -14.90
C GLU A 38 2.93 -13.25 -14.44
N THR A 39 2.88 -12.22 -13.60
CA THR A 39 4.08 -11.58 -13.06
C THR A 39 4.75 -12.42 -11.96
N SER A 40 3.96 -13.22 -11.22
CA SER A 40 4.47 -14.22 -10.29
C SER A 40 5.27 -15.30 -11.01
N ASP A 41 4.71 -15.88 -12.10
CA ASP A 41 5.36 -16.92 -12.92
C ASP A 41 6.69 -16.43 -13.51
N ARG A 42 6.79 -15.14 -13.76
CA ARG A 42 8.04 -14.48 -14.19
C ARG A 42 8.98 -14.16 -13.04
N GLY A 43 8.61 -14.47 -11.82
CA GLY A 43 9.37 -14.21 -10.60
C GLY A 43 9.60 -12.72 -10.34
N LEU A 44 8.68 -11.83 -10.70
CA LEU A 44 8.82 -10.39 -10.47
C LEU A 44 8.28 -10.00 -9.10
N CYS A 45 8.91 -9.00 -8.48
CA CYS A 45 8.35 -8.30 -7.33
C CYS A 45 7.10 -7.51 -7.77
N ARG A 46 5.94 -7.80 -7.20
CA ARG A 46 4.65 -7.24 -7.60
C ARG A 46 4.22 -6.13 -6.66
N VAL A 47 4.31 -4.89 -7.12
CA VAL A 47 3.88 -3.71 -6.37
C VAL A 47 2.57 -3.21 -6.95
N VAL A 48 1.49 -3.33 -6.18
CA VAL A 48 0.15 -2.84 -6.57
C VAL A 48 -0.03 -1.40 -6.11
N LEU A 49 -0.45 -0.54 -7.02
CA LEU A 49 -0.76 0.86 -6.77
C LEU A 49 -2.27 1.08 -6.93
N ILE A 50 -2.93 1.53 -5.87
CA ILE A 50 -4.37 1.79 -5.86
C ILE A 50 -4.65 3.08 -5.07
N HIS A 51 -5.67 3.87 -5.46
CA HIS A 51 -5.94 5.12 -4.72
C HIS A 51 -6.65 4.87 -3.38
N HIS A 52 -7.73 4.08 -3.37
CA HIS A 52 -8.48 3.79 -2.14
C HIS A 52 -7.88 2.59 -1.39
N PRO A 53 -7.87 2.60 -0.03
CA PRO A 53 -7.38 1.47 0.74
C PRO A 53 -8.18 0.19 0.42
N PRO A 54 -7.49 -0.90 0.04
CA PRO A 54 -8.16 -2.16 -0.30
C PRO A 54 -8.50 -3.03 0.93
N VAL A 55 -8.05 -2.63 2.13
CA VAL A 55 -8.35 -3.34 3.37
C VAL A 55 -9.80 -3.06 3.78
N PRO A 56 -10.66 -4.10 3.89
CA PRO A 56 -12.04 -3.91 4.31
C PRO A 56 -12.15 -3.20 5.67
N ASP A 57 -13.14 -2.34 5.79
CA ASP A 57 -13.50 -1.62 7.03
C ASP A 57 -12.37 -0.76 7.63
N SER A 58 -11.27 -0.56 6.91
CA SER A 58 -10.10 0.24 7.37
C SER A 58 -10.32 1.75 7.34
N TYR A 59 -11.38 2.23 6.70
CA TYR A 59 -11.64 3.66 6.57
C TYR A 59 -13.14 4.01 6.55
N LYS A 60 -13.44 5.31 6.70
CA LYS A 60 -14.80 5.84 6.80
C LYS A 60 -15.68 5.39 5.63
N TRP A 61 -16.91 4.98 5.89
CA TRP A 61 -17.84 4.45 4.90
C TRP A 61 -18.05 5.35 3.66
N ARG A 62 -18.04 6.70 3.85
CA ARG A 62 -18.18 7.68 2.76
C ARG A 62 -16.96 7.78 1.84
N LYS A 63 -15.86 7.17 2.22
CA LYS A 63 -14.57 7.23 1.53
C LYS A 63 -13.94 5.85 1.33
N ARG A 64 -14.72 4.78 1.51
CA ARG A 64 -14.22 3.41 1.38
C ARG A 64 -14.08 2.97 -0.07
N LEU A 65 -13.34 1.93 -0.29
CA LEU A 65 -13.46 1.12 -1.49
C LEU A 65 -14.69 0.23 -1.33
N GLU A 66 -15.69 0.35 -2.22
CA GLU A 66 -16.98 -0.35 -2.08
C GLU A 66 -16.83 -1.87 -2.25
N ASP A 67 -15.97 -2.29 -3.16
CA ASP A 67 -15.64 -3.69 -3.42
C ASP A 67 -14.27 -4.08 -2.81
N ALA A 68 -13.98 -3.55 -1.61
CA ALA A 68 -12.74 -3.84 -0.90
C ALA A 68 -12.58 -5.32 -0.57
N ARG A 69 -13.65 -6.02 -0.20
CA ARG A 69 -13.60 -7.44 0.18
C ARG A 69 -13.20 -8.32 -1.00
N GLU A 70 -13.82 -8.09 -2.16
CA GLU A 70 -13.52 -8.84 -3.39
C GLU A 70 -12.13 -8.49 -3.93
N THR A 71 -11.73 -7.21 -3.85
CA THR A 71 -10.39 -6.78 -4.26
C THR A 71 -9.32 -7.37 -3.34
N CYS A 72 -9.56 -7.35 -2.02
CA CYS A 72 -8.70 -7.96 -1.02
C CYS A 72 -8.56 -9.47 -1.22
N ALA A 73 -9.65 -10.17 -1.56
CA ALA A 73 -9.61 -11.61 -1.83
C ALA A 73 -8.66 -11.94 -2.99
N ILE A 74 -8.66 -11.16 -4.07
CA ILE A 74 -7.74 -11.33 -5.19
C ILE A 74 -6.29 -11.06 -4.78
N LEU A 75 -6.05 -9.99 -4.03
CA LEU A 75 -4.71 -9.68 -3.52
C LEU A 75 -4.16 -10.80 -2.65
N ARG A 76 -5.02 -11.46 -1.87
CA ARG A 76 -4.64 -12.59 -1.00
C ARG A 76 -4.38 -13.88 -1.79
N SER A 77 -5.22 -14.21 -2.79
CA SER A 77 -5.12 -15.46 -3.55
C SER A 77 -4.12 -15.42 -4.69
N ALA A 78 -4.06 -14.33 -5.46
CA ALA A 78 -3.09 -14.18 -6.53
C ALA A 78 -1.71 -13.72 -6.04
N GLY A 79 -1.67 -13.12 -4.84
CA GLY A 79 -0.49 -12.61 -4.17
C GLY A 79 0.02 -11.30 -4.78
N ALA A 80 0.55 -10.46 -3.92
CA ALA A 80 1.37 -9.29 -4.26
C ALA A 80 2.49 -9.21 -3.20
N ASP A 81 3.52 -8.43 -3.47
CA ASP A 81 4.63 -8.30 -2.52
C ASP A 81 4.55 -6.99 -1.73
N LEU A 82 3.81 -6.01 -2.27
CA LEU A 82 3.53 -4.73 -1.63
C LEU A 82 2.29 -4.09 -2.26
N VAL A 83 1.42 -3.49 -1.44
CA VAL A 83 0.33 -2.63 -1.90
C VAL A 83 0.54 -1.22 -1.37
N LEU A 84 0.48 -0.23 -2.26
CA LEU A 84 0.58 1.18 -1.92
C LEU A 84 -0.73 1.89 -2.24
N HIS A 85 -1.25 2.66 -1.28
CA HIS A 85 -2.46 3.43 -1.46
C HIS A 85 -2.35 4.86 -0.89
N GLY A 86 -3.28 5.72 -1.29
CA GLY A 86 -3.40 7.09 -0.81
C GLY A 86 -4.74 7.34 -0.13
N HIS A 87 -5.45 8.36 -0.58
CA HIS A 87 -6.82 8.75 -0.23
C HIS A 87 -7.06 9.20 1.21
N THR A 88 -6.51 8.50 2.19
CA THR A 88 -6.75 8.75 3.61
C THR A 88 -6.02 9.99 4.12
N HIS A 89 -5.00 10.46 3.41
CA HIS A 89 -4.09 11.52 3.80
C HIS A 89 -3.44 11.28 5.17
N ARG A 90 -3.23 10.02 5.52
CA ARG A 90 -2.60 9.59 6.77
C ARG A 90 -1.63 8.45 6.51
N LEU A 91 -0.63 8.33 7.36
CA LEU A 91 0.18 7.12 7.42
C LEU A 91 -0.69 5.95 7.90
N MET A 92 -0.75 4.91 7.11
CA MET A 92 -1.43 3.65 7.44
C MET A 92 -0.50 2.50 7.07
N LEU A 93 -0.14 1.70 8.05
CA LEU A 93 0.66 0.50 7.86
C LEU A 93 -0.21 -0.70 8.24
N ASN A 94 -0.67 -1.43 7.27
CA ASN A 94 -1.49 -2.62 7.46
C ASN A 94 -0.78 -3.84 6.88
N GLU A 95 -1.21 -5.01 7.27
CA GLU A 95 -0.75 -6.29 6.76
C GLU A 95 -1.96 -7.20 6.52
N LEU A 96 -1.96 -7.88 5.39
CA LEU A 96 -2.96 -8.87 5.04
C LEU A 96 -2.32 -10.25 5.00
N GLU A 97 -2.93 -11.23 5.62
CA GLU A 97 -2.55 -12.62 5.41
C GLU A 97 -2.90 -13.03 3.98
N SER A 98 -1.97 -13.62 3.26
CA SER A 98 -2.15 -14.14 1.90
C SER A 98 -1.63 -15.55 1.76
N GLU A 99 -1.96 -16.23 0.65
CA GLU A 99 -1.47 -17.58 0.36
C GLU A 99 0.05 -17.65 0.21
N THR A 100 0.68 -16.55 -0.16
CA THR A 100 2.14 -16.44 -0.33
C THR A 100 2.87 -15.84 0.87
N GLY A 101 2.17 -15.60 1.99
CA GLY A 101 2.71 -14.96 3.19
C GLY A 101 2.04 -13.62 3.50
N ASN A 102 2.63 -12.85 4.36
CA ASN A 102 2.09 -11.56 4.77
C ASN A 102 2.29 -10.50 3.68
N LEU A 103 1.19 -9.88 3.26
CA LEU A 103 1.15 -8.81 2.27
C LEU A 103 1.07 -7.45 2.96
N PRO A 104 2.13 -6.63 2.91
CA PRO A 104 2.11 -5.28 3.46
C PRO A 104 1.28 -4.34 2.59
N VAL A 105 0.45 -3.52 3.24
CA VAL A 105 -0.45 -2.54 2.62
C VAL A 105 -0.20 -1.18 3.24
N PHE A 106 0.47 -0.29 2.51
CA PHE A 106 0.90 1.01 3.00
C PHE A 106 0.07 2.14 2.41
N GLY A 107 -0.52 2.94 3.30
CA GLY A 107 -1.14 4.21 2.98
C GLY A 107 -0.25 5.36 3.40
N LEU A 108 -0.12 6.36 2.52
CA LEU A 108 0.72 7.52 2.77
C LEU A 108 -0.11 8.81 2.86
N SER A 109 0.37 9.75 3.67
CA SER A 109 -0.05 11.15 3.64
C SER A 109 0.37 11.79 2.31
N SER A 110 -0.24 12.94 1.99
CA SER A 110 0.19 13.72 0.82
C SER A 110 1.64 14.17 0.97
N ALA A 111 2.43 14.08 -0.09
CA ALA A 111 3.81 14.56 -0.11
C ALA A 111 3.97 16.10 0.05
N SER A 112 2.84 16.85 -0.03
CA SER A 112 2.80 18.30 0.11
C SER A 112 1.97 18.77 1.31
N ALA A 113 1.61 17.89 2.25
CA ALA A 113 0.82 18.26 3.41
C ALA A 113 1.65 18.98 4.45
N GLY A 114 1.36 20.25 4.70
CA GLY A 114 1.93 21.03 5.80
C GLY A 114 1.17 20.89 7.13
N ASP A 115 0.58 19.71 7.40
CA ASP A 115 -0.25 19.48 8.58
C ASP A 115 0.60 19.39 9.86
N HIS A 116 0.06 19.88 10.98
CA HIS A 116 0.71 19.77 12.28
C HIS A 116 0.49 18.40 12.93
N GLU A 117 -0.58 17.68 12.56
CA GLU A 117 -0.83 16.30 13.01
C GLU A 117 0.22 15.38 12.39
N PHE A 118 1.04 14.73 13.23
CA PHE A 118 2.19 13.93 12.79
C PHE A 118 1.86 12.90 11.71
N GLU A 119 0.76 12.17 11.85
CA GLU A 119 0.32 11.17 10.88
C GLU A 119 -0.05 11.75 9.51
N ARG A 120 -0.37 13.03 9.45
CA ARG A 120 -0.77 13.74 8.23
C ARG A 120 0.34 14.56 7.58
N ARG A 121 1.46 14.75 8.28
CA ARG A 121 2.61 15.47 7.72
C ARG A 121 3.06 14.86 6.41
N ALA A 122 3.53 15.70 5.52
CA ALA A 122 4.12 15.27 4.26
C ALA A 122 5.18 14.20 4.51
N ARG A 123 5.10 13.11 3.76
CA ARG A 123 5.96 11.95 3.95
C ARG A 123 6.23 11.28 2.62
N TYR A 124 7.42 10.72 2.48
CA TYR A 124 7.72 9.80 1.38
C TYR A 124 8.52 8.60 1.87
N PHE A 125 8.35 7.50 1.16
CA PHE A 125 9.05 6.26 1.41
C PHE A 125 10.00 5.95 0.26
N LEU A 126 11.15 5.41 0.60
CA LEU A 126 12.11 4.83 -0.32
C LEU A 126 12.03 3.32 -0.14
N TYR A 127 11.88 2.60 -1.25
CA TYR A 127 11.89 1.15 -1.27
C TYR A 127 13.11 0.64 -2.01
N ARG A 128 13.77 -0.36 -1.46
CA ARG A 128 14.83 -1.11 -2.12
C ARG A 128 14.36 -2.54 -2.29
N VAL A 129 14.30 -2.97 -3.55
CA VAL A 129 13.98 -4.35 -3.91
C VAL A 129 15.27 -5.05 -4.29
N SER A 130 15.54 -6.17 -3.64
CA SER A 130 16.67 -7.06 -3.94
C SER A 130 16.15 -8.45 -4.26
N ARG A 131 16.93 -9.21 -4.99
CA ARG A 131 16.70 -10.63 -5.22
C ARG A 131 17.99 -11.38 -4.86
N ASP A 132 17.82 -12.41 -4.06
CA ASP A 132 18.89 -13.36 -3.70
C ASP A 132 18.39 -14.80 -3.83
N ASP A 133 19.16 -15.77 -3.34
CA ASP A 133 18.85 -17.20 -3.38
C ASP A 133 17.62 -17.56 -2.51
N HIS A 134 17.19 -16.68 -1.61
CA HIS A 134 16.01 -16.82 -0.74
C HIS A 134 14.75 -16.17 -1.33
N GLY A 135 14.89 -15.45 -2.46
CA GLY A 135 13.78 -14.81 -3.16
C GLY A 135 13.85 -13.28 -3.23
N ILE A 136 12.68 -12.64 -3.17
CA ILE A 136 12.55 -11.19 -3.24
C ILE A 136 12.54 -10.61 -1.83
N GLY A 137 13.52 -9.73 -1.57
CA GLY A 137 13.59 -8.91 -0.36
C GLY A 137 13.14 -7.47 -0.65
N ILE A 138 12.31 -6.91 0.22
CA ILE A 138 11.95 -5.49 0.18
C ILE A 138 12.37 -4.84 1.50
N THR A 139 13.17 -3.78 1.39
CA THR A 139 13.45 -2.89 2.53
C THR A 139 12.89 -1.50 2.25
N TRP A 140 12.56 -0.77 3.28
CA TRP A 140 12.02 0.57 3.18
C TRP A 140 12.63 1.50 4.21
N SER A 141 12.61 2.79 3.89
CA SER A 141 13.02 3.89 4.77
C SER A 141 12.07 5.05 4.53
N SER A 142 11.78 5.84 5.56
CA SER A 142 10.87 6.98 5.45
C SER A 142 11.50 8.30 5.81
N ARG A 143 10.94 9.35 5.23
CA ARG A 143 11.23 10.75 5.53
C ARG A 143 9.92 11.47 5.81
N VAL A 144 9.88 12.25 6.86
CA VAL A 144 8.74 13.08 7.27
C VAL A 144 9.12 14.55 7.24
N PHE A 145 8.20 15.38 6.79
CA PHE A 145 8.39 16.84 6.81
C PHE A 145 8.35 17.37 8.24
N ASP A 146 9.36 18.16 8.58
CA ASP A 146 9.43 18.89 9.83
C ASP A 146 9.05 20.36 9.56
N PRO A 147 7.89 20.82 10.08
CA PRO A 147 7.44 22.20 9.86
C PRO A 147 8.34 23.28 10.47
N GLU A 148 9.06 22.93 11.54
CA GLU A 148 9.93 23.89 12.24
C GLU A 148 11.20 24.22 11.44
N SER A 149 11.79 23.20 10.82
CA SER A 149 12.97 23.38 9.97
C SER A 149 12.66 23.56 8.50
N ALA A 150 11.40 23.34 8.08
CA ALA A 150 10.95 23.29 6.68
C ALA A 150 11.73 22.25 5.82
N GLU A 151 12.17 21.16 6.43
CA GLU A 151 12.95 20.11 5.78
C GLU A 151 12.35 18.72 5.98
N PHE A 152 12.70 17.79 5.08
CA PHE A 152 12.41 16.38 5.28
C PHE A 152 13.50 15.73 6.13
N ARG A 153 13.11 15.18 7.27
CA ARG A 153 14.02 14.47 8.18
C ARG A 153 13.79 12.97 8.11
N MET A 154 14.81 12.20 8.44
CA MET A 154 14.71 10.75 8.58
C MET A 154 13.74 10.42 9.70
N GLU A 155 12.67 9.68 9.39
CA GLU A 155 11.71 9.15 10.35
C GLU A 155 12.03 7.70 10.68
N SER A 156 12.33 6.90 9.66
CA SER A 156 12.77 5.52 9.82
C SER A 156 13.97 5.23 8.93
N ASP A 157 14.97 4.57 9.49
CA ASP A 157 16.05 3.99 8.72
C ASP A 157 15.60 2.71 8.01
N TRP A 158 16.44 2.11 7.20
CA TRP A 158 16.13 0.93 6.40
C TRP A 158 15.68 -0.24 7.27
N ARG A 159 14.46 -0.72 7.01
CA ARG A 159 13.83 -1.86 7.69
C ARG A 159 13.35 -2.86 6.66
N SER A 160 13.42 -4.16 6.99
CA SER A 160 12.75 -5.18 6.18
C SER A 160 11.24 -5.02 6.27
N ILE A 161 10.57 -5.20 5.14
CA ILE A 161 9.10 -5.13 5.09
C ILE A 161 8.45 -6.23 5.93
N SER A 162 9.09 -7.39 6.06
CA SER A 162 8.64 -8.49 6.93
C SER A 162 8.73 -8.19 8.43
N GLN A 163 9.42 -7.12 8.84
CA GLN A 163 9.52 -6.71 10.24
C GLN A 163 8.38 -5.80 10.70
N ILE A 164 7.52 -5.34 9.78
CA ILE A 164 6.41 -4.44 10.09
C ILE A 164 5.39 -5.12 11.01
N ALA A 165 5.10 -6.40 10.78
CA ALA A 165 4.22 -7.18 11.63
C ALA A 165 4.64 -7.20 13.11
N ARG A 166 5.94 -7.10 13.37
CA ARG A 166 6.46 -7.03 14.75
C ARG A 166 6.32 -5.65 15.37
N ALA A 167 6.52 -4.59 14.57
CA ALA A 167 6.39 -3.21 15.05
C ALA A 167 4.93 -2.86 15.34
N LEU A 168 3.99 -3.24 14.46
CA LEU A 168 2.57 -2.98 14.65
C LEU A 168 1.96 -3.73 15.86
N ARG A 169 2.51 -4.88 16.25
CA ARG A 169 2.08 -5.62 17.44
C ARG A 169 2.64 -5.03 18.74
N ALA A 170 3.78 -4.35 18.69
CA ALA A 170 4.41 -3.73 19.87
C ALA A 170 3.71 -2.41 20.27
N ASP A 171 3.10 -1.71 19.32
CA ASP A 171 2.37 -0.45 19.58
C ASP A 171 0.91 -0.66 20.06
N GLN A 172 0.43 -1.92 20.08
CA GLN A 172 -0.93 -2.27 20.55
C GLN A 172 -0.96 -2.91 21.95
N GLY A 173 0.17 -3.00 22.63
CA GLY A 173 0.33 -3.46 24.02
C GLY A 173 0.75 -2.34 24.94
#